data_c8b10904f3cb0bcd30aad405a88bcad5
#
_entry.id   c8b10904f3cb0bcd30aad405a88bcad5
#
_cell.length_a   1.000
_cell.length_b   1.000
_cell.length_c   1.000
_cell.angle_alpha   90.00
_cell.angle_beta   90.00
_cell.angle_gamma   90.00
#
_symmetry.space_group_name_H-M   'P 1'
#
loop_
_entity.id
_entity.type
_entity.pdbx_description
1 polymer ?
#
loop_
_entity_poly.entity_id
_entity_poly.type
_entity_poly.pdbx_seq_one_letter_code
_entity_poly.pdbx_strand_id
1 'polypeptide(L)'
;VELPALELYDPDHPLAERAFKLVDKTGEGLALRSEFTTLLAKLLRAHLGEGAHRFQYAGPLWLREADAELGRLREYTQVGLELLGATGPLADAEVLELAFAALEALGVQGEVEVGLPSLVGEVLKASGLPEALQRRAQQAIHRKNLPELKGLLAESPVPEEARKVLLALPDLYGGREVLKEARGLPLPPKAQEALAQLERTLDLLGRPVLLDLGMARRYEYYSGIFFRAYTPGFGLPLLGGGRYDGALFPKAAGFALGVERLLEALRLPKEEEPPEVLALDLKALRRFARERRTELFHGED
;
A
#
# COMPACT_ATOMS: atom_id res chain seq x y z
N VAL A 1 -4.36 17.63 4.13
CA VAL A 1 -3.64 18.01 5.37
C VAL A 1 -2.15 18.05 5.11
N GLU A 2 -1.46 19.00 5.71
CA GLU A 2 -0.01 19.06 5.78
C GLU A 2 0.44 18.51 7.14
N LEU A 3 1.41 17.61 7.12
CA LEU A 3 1.94 16.97 8.31
C LEU A 3 3.42 17.31 8.47
N PRO A 4 3.93 17.45 9.72
CA PRO A 4 5.34 17.78 9.94
C PRO A 4 6.27 16.71 9.36
N ALA A 5 7.42 17.13 8.85
CA ALA A 5 8.46 16.24 8.36
C ALA A 5 9.28 15.61 9.49
N LEU A 6 9.31 16.27 10.65
CA LEU A 6 10.05 15.87 11.83
C LEU A 6 9.08 15.55 12.96
N GLU A 7 9.27 14.43 13.62
CA GLU A 7 8.47 13.94 14.74
C GLU A 7 9.34 13.44 15.89
N LEU A 8 8.76 13.26 17.07
CA LEU A 8 9.45 12.58 18.16
C LEU A 8 9.70 11.13 17.78
N TYR A 9 10.94 10.66 18.03
CA TYR A 9 11.27 9.26 17.76
C TYR A 9 10.49 8.32 18.68
N ASP A 10 9.78 7.40 18.08
CA ASP A 10 8.97 6.39 18.75
C ASP A 10 9.59 5.01 18.49
N PRO A 11 10.20 4.36 19.50
CA PRO A 11 10.80 3.04 19.33
C PRO A 11 9.79 1.94 19.01
N ASP A 12 8.51 2.15 19.38
CA ASP A 12 7.42 1.18 19.15
C ASP A 12 6.74 1.38 17.77
N HIS A 13 7.20 2.39 17.01
CA HIS A 13 6.68 2.60 15.66
C HIS A 13 7.04 1.42 14.74
N PRO A 14 6.10 0.91 13.89
CA PRO A 14 6.37 -0.24 13.01
C PRO A 14 7.59 -0.10 12.08
N LEU A 15 7.97 1.14 11.76
CA LEU A 15 9.14 1.47 10.93
C LEU A 15 10.30 2.06 11.74
N ALA A 16 10.30 1.93 13.08
CA ALA A 16 11.32 2.54 13.94
C ALA A 16 12.76 2.19 13.54
N GLU A 17 13.03 0.93 13.18
CA GLU A 17 14.36 0.49 12.76
C GLU A 17 14.79 1.06 11.40
N ARG A 18 13.81 1.47 10.58
CA ARG A 18 14.03 2.04 9.25
C ARG A 18 13.99 3.55 9.22
N ALA A 19 13.64 4.20 10.35
CA ALA A 19 13.57 5.65 10.44
C ALA A 19 14.97 6.30 10.46
N PHE A 20 15.09 7.48 9.86
CA PHE A 20 16.22 8.36 10.09
C PHE A 20 16.05 8.99 11.47
N LYS A 21 16.99 8.70 12.37
CA LYS A 21 17.03 9.22 13.72
C LYS A 21 17.95 10.42 13.83
N LEU A 22 17.52 11.41 14.58
CA LEU A 22 18.25 12.62 14.88
C LEU A 22 18.24 12.80 16.41
N VAL A 23 19.21 13.50 16.93
CA VAL A 23 19.25 13.91 18.32
C VAL A 23 19.42 15.41 18.34
N ASP A 24 18.51 16.11 19.01
CA ASP A 24 18.62 17.56 19.12
C ASP A 24 19.67 17.97 20.17
N LYS A 25 19.89 19.26 20.30
CA LYS A 25 20.87 19.80 21.27
C LYS A 25 20.50 19.58 22.75
N THR A 26 19.25 19.20 23.03
CA THR A 26 18.78 18.87 24.39
C THR A 26 18.90 17.38 24.70
N GLY A 27 19.28 16.57 23.71
CA GLY A 27 19.36 15.11 23.80
C GLY A 27 18.05 14.41 23.45
N GLU A 28 17.04 15.13 22.98
CA GLU A 28 15.77 14.54 22.58
C GLU A 28 15.89 13.79 21.23
N GLY A 29 15.37 12.59 21.18
CA GLY A 29 15.35 11.77 19.98
C GLY A 29 14.23 12.20 19.02
N LEU A 30 14.60 12.50 17.80
CA LEU A 30 13.71 12.89 16.71
C LEU A 30 13.79 11.88 15.56
N ALA A 31 12.81 11.85 14.68
CA ALA A 31 12.82 11.08 13.46
C ALA A 31 12.29 11.89 12.28
N LEU A 32 12.84 11.66 11.10
CA LEU A 32 12.18 12.07 9.87
C LEU A 32 10.99 11.13 9.61
N ARG A 33 9.87 11.71 9.20
CA ARG A 33 8.63 10.99 8.89
C ARG A 33 8.87 9.83 7.94
N SER A 34 8.59 8.63 8.39
CA SER A 34 8.76 7.39 7.61
C SER A 34 7.48 6.92 6.94
N GLU A 35 6.31 7.42 7.38
CA GLU A 35 5.00 7.18 6.78
C GLU A 35 3.98 8.21 7.30
N PHE A 36 2.81 8.30 6.65
CA PHE A 36 1.82 9.35 6.98
C PHE A 36 0.75 8.87 7.95
N THR A 37 0.34 7.61 7.87
CA THR A 37 -0.87 7.10 8.53
C THR A 37 -0.76 7.14 10.06
N THR A 38 0.37 6.70 10.63
CA THR A 38 0.61 6.75 12.09
C THR A 38 0.72 8.18 12.59
N LEU A 39 1.41 9.05 11.83
CA LEU A 39 1.53 10.46 12.20
C LEU A 39 0.16 11.17 12.15
N LEU A 40 -0.64 10.89 11.12
CA LEU A 40 -2.02 11.36 11.02
C LEU A 40 -2.84 10.90 12.23
N ALA A 41 -2.69 9.62 12.61
CA ALA A 41 -3.38 9.08 13.78
C ALA A 41 -2.98 9.78 15.07
N LYS A 42 -1.69 10.00 15.29
CA LYS A 42 -1.19 10.73 16.48
C LYS A 42 -1.77 12.14 16.59
N LEU A 43 -1.85 12.85 15.46
CA LEU A 43 -2.30 14.26 15.45
C LEU A 43 -3.83 14.40 15.49
N LEU A 44 -4.57 13.50 14.85
CA LEU A 44 -6.01 13.69 14.66
C LEU A 44 -6.88 12.89 15.62
N ARG A 45 -6.41 11.77 16.18
CA ARG A 45 -7.24 10.86 16.97
C ARG A 45 -8.02 11.56 18.10
N ALA A 46 -7.43 12.56 18.75
CA ALA A 46 -8.06 13.31 19.83
C ALA A 46 -9.04 14.40 19.34
N HIS A 47 -9.02 14.73 18.06
CA HIS A 47 -9.76 15.85 17.47
C HIS A 47 -10.88 15.42 16.53
N LEU A 48 -10.93 14.13 16.16
CA LEU A 48 -11.99 13.61 15.29
C LEU A 48 -13.28 13.43 16.09
N GLY A 49 -14.34 14.10 15.63
CA GLY A 49 -15.70 13.86 16.09
C GLY A 49 -16.28 12.55 15.54
N GLU A 50 -17.57 12.32 15.81
CA GLU A 50 -18.31 11.21 15.22
C GLU A 50 -18.50 11.40 13.71
N GLY A 51 -18.59 10.28 12.97
CA GLY A 51 -18.87 10.29 11.54
C GLY A 51 -17.67 9.91 10.68
N ALA A 52 -17.87 9.99 9.36
CA ALA A 52 -16.85 9.68 8.36
C ALA A 52 -16.03 10.92 8.00
N HIS A 53 -14.73 10.81 8.11
CA HIS A 53 -13.79 11.88 7.78
C HIS A 53 -12.86 11.42 6.64
N ARG A 54 -12.62 12.31 5.69
CA ARG A 54 -11.78 12.06 4.52
C ARG A 54 -10.58 13.01 4.55
N PHE A 55 -9.40 12.43 4.56
CA PHE A 55 -8.14 13.18 4.54
C PHE A 55 -7.34 12.81 3.32
N GLN A 56 -6.69 13.81 2.73
CA GLN A 56 -5.65 13.61 1.73
C GLN A 56 -4.36 14.26 2.22
N TYR A 57 -3.25 13.69 1.81
CA TYR A 57 -1.92 14.20 2.10
C TYR A 57 -1.00 14.02 0.89
N ALA A 58 0.02 14.87 0.81
CA ALA A 58 1.11 14.73 -0.14
C ALA A 58 2.40 15.23 0.53
N GLY A 59 3.51 14.58 0.24
CA GLY A 59 4.81 15.03 0.71
C GLY A 59 5.87 13.93 0.72
N PRO A 60 7.10 14.31 1.07
CA PRO A 60 8.21 13.38 1.13
C PRO A 60 8.15 12.48 2.37
N LEU A 61 8.65 11.27 2.20
CA LEU A 61 8.94 10.29 3.25
C LEU A 61 10.40 9.91 3.19
N TRP A 62 10.95 9.50 4.34
CA TRP A 62 12.36 9.13 4.45
C TRP A 62 12.54 7.77 5.11
N LEU A 63 13.25 6.85 4.45
CA LEU A 63 13.61 5.55 4.98
C LEU A 63 15.11 5.34 4.90
N ARG A 64 15.72 4.93 6.02
CA ARG A 64 17.15 4.65 6.11
C ARG A 64 17.60 3.59 5.12
N GLU A 65 16.79 2.58 4.93
CA GLU A 65 17.02 1.52 3.96
C GLU A 65 16.09 1.70 2.78
N ALA A 66 16.64 1.57 1.58
CA ALA A 66 15.87 1.59 0.37
C ALA A 66 14.87 0.43 0.35
N ASP A 67 13.60 0.73 0.17
CA ASP A 67 12.57 -0.28 -0.03
C ASP A 67 12.51 -0.65 -1.52
N ALA A 68 12.66 -1.95 -1.81
CA ALA A 68 12.58 -2.44 -3.20
C ALA A 68 11.22 -2.12 -3.85
N GLU A 69 10.15 -2.10 -3.05
CA GLU A 69 8.81 -1.73 -3.55
C GLU A 69 8.65 -0.21 -3.74
N LEU A 70 9.50 0.60 -3.11
CA LEU A 70 9.47 2.06 -3.20
C LEU A 70 10.54 2.62 -4.17
N GLY A 71 11.07 1.79 -5.07
CA GLY A 71 12.01 2.24 -6.10
C GLY A 71 13.43 2.51 -5.61
N ARG A 72 13.84 1.93 -4.48
CA ARG A 72 15.19 2.04 -3.87
C ARG A 72 15.63 3.46 -3.47
N LEU A 73 14.73 4.42 -3.44
CA LEU A 73 15.03 5.75 -2.92
C LEU A 73 14.93 5.77 -1.40
N ARG A 74 15.75 6.61 -0.76
CA ARG A 74 15.67 6.87 0.69
C ARG A 74 14.74 8.03 1.02
N GLU A 75 14.47 8.87 0.05
CA GLU A 75 13.48 9.93 0.04
C GLU A 75 12.60 9.74 -1.18
N TYR A 76 11.30 9.77 -1.00
CA TYR A 76 10.31 9.64 -2.07
C TYR A 76 9.03 10.36 -1.69
N THR A 77 8.31 10.83 -2.69
CA THR A 77 7.05 11.54 -2.49
C THR A 77 5.89 10.56 -2.49
N GLN A 78 5.05 10.67 -1.49
CA GLN A 78 3.82 9.89 -1.37
C GLN A 78 2.61 10.83 -1.41
N VAL A 79 1.60 10.43 -2.17
CA VAL A 79 0.26 11.02 -2.13
C VAL A 79 -0.68 9.95 -1.59
N GLY A 80 -1.55 10.30 -0.67
CA GLY A 80 -2.47 9.32 -0.10
C GLY A 80 -3.78 9.93 0.37
N LEU A 81 -4.71 9.01 0.66
CA LEU A 81 -6.05 9.28 1.15
C LEU A 81 -6.36 8.34 2.31
N GLU A 82 -7.02 8.88 3.33
CA GLU A 82 -7.53 8.13 4.48
C GLU A 82 -9.01 8.42 4.70
N LEU A 83 -9.80 7.38 4.81
CA LEU A 83 -11.22 7.39 5.21
C LEU A 83 -11.31 6.86 6.64
N LEU A 84 -11.58 7.75 7.58
CA LEU A 84 -11.65 7.46 9.01
C LEU A 84 -13.09 7.51 9.49
N GLY A 85 -13.44 6.66 10.46
CA GLY A 85 -14.76 6.64 11.08
C GLY A 85 -15.83 5.85 10.30
N ALA A 86 -15.52 5.34 9.10
CA ALA A 86 -16.43 4.52 8.30
C ALA A 86 -15.89 3.10 8.09
N THR A 87 -16.78 2.12 8.05
CA THR A 87 -16.44 0.70 7.83
C THR A 87 -17.51 0.01 6.99
N GLY A 88 -17.20 -1.20 6.54
CA GLY A 88 -18.09 -2.05 5.76
C GLY A 88 -17.99 -1.83 4.25
N PRO A 89 -18.82 -2.58 3.47
CA PRO A 89 -18.68 -2.67 2.03
C PRO A 89 -18.72 -1.35 1.28
N LEU A 90 -19.57 -0.40 1.71
CA LEU A 90 -19.66 0.90 1.05
C LEU A 90 -18.38 1.75 1.25
N ALA A 91 -17.82 1.73 2.46
CA ALA A 91 -16.58 2.44 2.76
C ALA A 91 -15.39 1.84 2.01
N ASP A 92 -15.33 0.51 1.89
CA ASP A 92 -14.30 -0.19 1.11
C ASP A 92 -14.43 0.10 -0.39
N ALA A 93 -15.66 0.11 -0.91
CA ALA A 93 -15.92 0.45 -2.31
C ALA A 93 -15.56 1.91 -2.62
N GLU A 94 -15.81 2.85 -1.69
CA GLU A 94 -15.40 4.25 -1.84
C GLU A 94 -13.88 4.39 -1.99
N VAL A 95 -13.11 3.73 -1.12
CA VAL A 95 -11.65 3.80 -1.17
C VAL A 95 -11.09 3.18 -2.46
N LEU A 96 -11.67 2.05 -2.91
CA LEU A 96 -11.32 1.42 -4.18
C LEU A 96 -11.67 2.32 -5.38
N GLU A 97 -12.87 2.92 -5.40
CA GLU A 97 -13.28 3.84 -6.46
C GLU A 97 -12.36 5.05 -6.56
N LEU A 98 -11.95 5.62 -5.42
CA LEU A 98 -10.99 6.73 -5.40
C LEU A 98 -9.60 6.31 -5.91
N ALA A 99 -9.19 5.06 -5.67
CA ALA A 99 -7.95 4.53 -6.24
C ALA A 99 -8.04 4.40 -7.77
N PHE A 100 -9.16 3.92 -8.31
CA PHE A 100 -9.41 3.91 -9.76
C PHE A 100 -9.44 5.32 -10.34
N ALA A 101 -10.16 6.24 -9.71
CA ALA A 101 -10.25 7.62 -10.16
C ALA A 101 -8.88 8.33 -10.17
N ALA A 102 -8.00 8.01 -9.20
CA ALA A 102 -6.63 8.54 -9.18
C ALA A 102 -5.81 8.02 -10.38
N LEU A 103 -5.90 6.73 -10.72
CA LEU A 103 -5.21 6.17 -11.89
C LEU A 103 -5.74 6.77 -13.19
N GLU A 104 -7.06 6.90 -13.33
CA GLU A 104 -7.71 7.50 -14.50
C GLU A 104 -7.30 8.98 -14.68
N ALA A 105 -7.30 9.77 -13.60
CA ALA A 105 -6.89 11.17 -13.64
C ALA A 105 -5.42 11.35 -14.07
N LEU A 106 -4.59 10.35 -13.80
CA LEU A 106 -3.17 10.32 -14.19
C LEU A 106 -2.95 9.72 -15.58
N GLY A 107 -4.02 9.30 -16.27
CA GLY A 107 -3.93 8.65 -17.59
C GLY A 107 -3.27 7.26 -17.54
N VAL A 108 -3.24 6.61 -16.38
CA VAL A 108 -2.64 5.30 -16.19
C VAL A 108 -3.66 4.20 -16.44
N GLN A 109 -3.35 3.32 -17.39
CA GLN A 109 -4.07 2.06 -17.53
C GLN A 109 -3.58 1.12 -16.43
N GLY A 110 -4.36 1.03 -15.34
CA GLY A 110 -4.01 0.24 -14.17
C GLY A 110 -4.93 -0.97 -13.98
N GLU A 111 -4.35 -2.06 -13.53
CA GLU A 111 -5.05 -3.26 -13.08
C GLU A 111 -5.02 -3.28 -11.55
N VAL A 112 -6.20 -3.33 -10.91
CA VAL A 112 -6.32 -3.33 -9.45
C VAL A 112 -6.48 -4.77 -8.98
N GLU A 113 -5.51 -5.22 -8.19
CA GLU A 113 -5.51 -6.50 -7.52
C GLU A 113 -6.05 -6.33 -6.10
N VAL A 114 -7.04 -7.13 -5.71
CA VAL A 114 -7.68 -7.10 -4.39
C VAL A 114 -7.50 -8.43 -3.68
N GLY A 115 -6.96 -8.38 -2.48
CA GLY A 115 -6.82 -9.51 -1.58
C GLY A 115 -7.68 -9.39 -0.34
N LEU A 116 -7.82 -10.51 0.38
CA LEU A 116 -8.57 -10.60 1.62
C LEU A 116 -7.72 -11.25 2.72
N PRO A 117 -6.70 -10.56 3.27
CA PRO A 117 -5.81 -11.11 4.29
C PRO A 117 -6.54 -11.63 5.53
N SER A 118 -7.70 -11.05 5.87
CA SER A 118 -8.54 -11.51 6.98
C SER A 118 -9.06 -12.94 6.76
N LEU A 119 -9.39 -13.34 5.52
CA LEU A 119 -9.80 -14.70 5.20
C LEU A 119 -8.66 -15.68 5.49
N VAL A 120 -7.47 -15.42 4.99
CA VAL A 120 -6.28 -16.27 5.24
C VAL A 120 -6.01 -16.38 6.74
N GLY A 121 -6.08 -15.27 7.47
CA GLY A 121 -5.86 -15.22 8.92
C GLY A 121 -6.88 -16.07 9.70
N GLU A 122 -8.17 -16.02 9.36
CA GLU A 122 -9.20 -16.79 10.03
C GLU A 122 -9.08 -18.30 9.73
N VAL A 123 -8.68 -18.67 8.51
CA VAL A 123 -8.40 -20.07 8.16
C VAL A 123 -7.18 -20.60 8.92
N LEU A 124 -6.11 -19.81 9.01
CA LEU A 124 -4.92 -20.18 9.78
C LEU A 124 -5.22 -20.35 11.28
N LYS A 125 -6.02 -19.47 11.87
CA LYS A 125 -6.49 -19.63 13.27
C LYS A 125 -7.29 -20.93 13.44
N ALA A 126 -8.22 -21.20 12.53
CA ALA A 126 -9.04 -22.42 12.57
C ALA A 126 -8.23 -23.70 12.33
N SER A 127 -7.05 -23.61 11.74
CA SER A 127 -6.16 -24.76 11.52
C SER A 127 -5.56 -25.35 12.80
N GLY A 128 -5.53 -24.60 13.90
CA GLY A 128 -4.89 -25.03 15.15
C GLY A 128 -3.36 -25.06 15.09
N LEU A 129 -2.74 -24.58 14.02
CA LEU A 129 -1.28 -24.50 13.91
C LEU A 129 -0.69 -23.57 14.98
N PRO A 130 0.47 -23.90 15.57
CA PRO A 130 1.24 -22.95 16.36
C PRO A 130 1.55 -21.68 15.58
N GLU A 131 1.61 -20.53 16.24
CA GLU A 131 1.77 -19.22 15.62
C GLU A 131 2.98 -19.14 14.65
N ALA A 132 4.11 -19.75 15.05
CA ALA A 132 5.29 -19.79 14.18
C ALA A 132 5.04 -20.53 12.86
N LEU A 133 4.25 -21.63 12.90
CA LEU A 133 3.87 -22.38 11.71
C LEU A 133 2.78 -21.66 10.92
N GLN A 134 1.86 -20.94 11.58
CA GLN A 134 0.89 -20.07 10.88
C GLN A 134 1.61 -19.02 10.04
N ARG A 135 2.63 -18.34 10.58
CA ARG A 135 3.44 -17.36 9.84
C ARG A 135 4.15 -17.99 8.63
N ARG A 136 4.73 -19.17 8.79
CA ARG A 136 5.37 -19.88 7.68
C ARG A 136 4.36 -20.31 6.62
N ALA A 137 3.22 -20.86 7.02
CA ALA A 137 2.15 -21.25 6.10
C ALA A 137 1.60 -20.02 5.36
N GLN A 138 1.40 -18.90 6.05
CA GLN A 138 0.99 -17.64 5.45
C GLN A 138 1.98 -17.15 4.37
N GLN A 139 3.28 -17.23 4.64
CA GLN A 139 4.31 -16.89 3.67
C GLN A 139 4.33 -17.85 2.47
N ALA A 140 4.17 -19.14 2.70
CA ALA A 140 4.09 -20.14 1.63
C ALA A 140 2.86 -19.91 0.73
N ILE A 141 1.70 -19.59 1.31
CA ILE A 141 0.48 -19.22 0.58
C ILE A 141 0.74 -17.98 -0.28
N HIS A 142 1.28 -16.92 0.31
CA HIS A 142 1.56 -15.67 -0.39
C HIS A 142 2.54 -15.83 -1.57
N ARG A 143 3.56 -16.66 -1.38
CA ARG A 143 4.54 -16.96 -2.44
C ARG A 143 4.05 -18.01 -3.43
N LYS A 144 2.81 -18.53 -3.24
CA LYS A 144 2.24 -19.62 -4.03
C LYS A 144 3.13 -20.87 -4.01
N ASN A 145 3.87 -21.07 -2.90
CA ASN A 145 4.79 -22.20 -2.70
C ASN A 145 4.03 -23.41 -2.13
N LEU A 146 3.29 -24.09 -3.00
CA LEU A 146 2.48 -25.26 -2.63
C LEU A 146 3.30 -26.42 -2.07
N PRO A 147 4.51 -26.77 -2.56
CA PRO A 147 5.35 -27.80 -1.97
C PRO A 147 5.70 -27.53 -0.50
N GLU A 148 6.13 -26.29 -0.16
CA GLU A 148 6.44 -25.91 1.21
C GLU A 148 5.18 -25.99 2.09
N LEU A 149 4.05 -25.46 1.60
CA LEU A 149 2.79 -25.52 2.35
C LEU A 149 2.36 -26.95 2.63
N LYS A 150 2.44 -27.86 1.65
CA LYS A 150 2.14 -29.28 1.82
C LYS A 150 3.03 -29.92 2.88
N GLY A 151 4.33 -29.63 2.90
CA GLY A 151 5.29 -30.12 3.88
C GLY A 151 4.91 -29.69 5.31
N LEU A 152 4.63 -28.37 5.48
CA LEU A 152 4.22 -27.82 6.78
C LEU A 152 2.93 -28.46 7.32
N LEU A 153 1.95 -28.68 6.44
CA LEU A 153 0.67 -29.28 6.82
C LEU A 153 0.76 -30.81 7.05
N ALA A 154 1.70 -31.51 6.45
CA ALA A 154 1.91 -32.94 6.66
C ALA A 154 2.48 -33.25 8.05
N GLU A 155 3.30 -32.34 8.57
CA GLU A 155 3.97 -32.50 9.88
C GLU A 155 3.10 -32.03 11.06
N SER A 156 1.87 -31.58 10.81
CA SER A 156 1.01 -30.98 11.84
C SER A 156 -0.40 -31.58 11.84
N PRO A 157 -1.03 -31.77 13.01
CA PRO A 157 -2.41 -32.24 13.11
C PRO A 157 -3.41 -31.13 12.75
N VAL A 158 -3.57 -30.86 11.46
CA VAL A 158 -4.52 -29.85 10.96
C VAL A 158 -5.83 -30.53 10.58
N PRO A 159 -7.00 -30.01 11.02
CA PRO A 159 -8.31 -30.51 10.59
C PRO A 159 -8.42 -30.57 9.06
N GLU A 160 -9.05 -31.63 8.53
CA GLU A 160 -9.12 -31.86 7.08
C GLU A 160 -9.79 -30.71 6.33
N GLU A 161 -10.82 -30.12 6.91
CA GLU A 161 -11.48 -28.93 6.33
C GLU A 161 -10.53 -27.74 6.21
N ALA A 162 -9.79 -27.43 7.28
CA ALA A 162 -8.81 -26.34 7.26
C ALA A 162 -7.65 -26.64 6.28
N ARG A 163 -7.18 -27.90 6.24
CA ARG A 163 -6.17 -28.37 5.29
C ARG A 163 -6.61 -28.15 3.85
N LYS A 164 -7.85 -28.54 3.52
CA LYS A 164 -8.42 -28.36 2.18
C LYS A 164 -8.44 -26.89 1.78
N VAL A 165 -8.87 -26.01 2.65
CA VAL A 165 -8.90 -24.56 2.39
C VAL A 165 -7.48 -24.02 2.22
N LEU A 166 -6.56 -24.31 3.15
CA LEU A 166 -5.18 -23.80 3.09
C LEU A 166 -4.49 -24.18 1.77
N LEU A 167 -4.69 -25.42 1.30
CA LEU A 167 -4.11 -25.90 0.05
C LEU A 167 -4.73 -25.27 -1.18
N ALA A 168 -5.98 -24.81 -1.12
CA ALA A 168 -6.66 -24.14 -2.23
C ALA A 168 -6.29 -22.65 -2.35
N LEU A 169 -5.99 -21.97 -1.22
CA LEU A 169 -5.73 -20.54 -1.18
C LEU A 169 -4.70 -20.02 -2.21
N PRO A 170 -3.55 -20.70 -2.47
CA PRO A 170 -2.58 -20.24 -3.47
C PRO A 170 -3.14 -20.13 -4.88
N ASP A 171 -4.14 -20.95 -5.23
CA ASP A 171 -4.73 -21.06 -6.55
C ASP A 171 -5.99 -20.17 -6.69
N LEU A 172 -6.51 -19.59 -5.62
CA LEU A 172 -7.65 -18.68 -5.65
C LEU A 172 -7.23 -17.29 -6.17
N TYR A 173 -6.93 -17.24 -7.46
CA TYR A 173 -6.45 -16.07 -8.19
C TYR A 173 -7.15 -15.96 -9.54
N GLY A 174 -7.70 -14.78 -9.86
CA GLY A 174 -8.41 -14.54 -11.11
C GLY A 174 -9.46 -13.45 -11.02
N GLY A 175 -10.48 -13.52 -11.85
CA GLY A 175 -11.62 -12.60 -11.83
C GLY A 175 -12.65 -12.97 -10.75
N ARG A 176 -13.89 -12.54 -10.95
CA ARG A 176 -14.99 -12.79 -9.97
C ARG A 176 -15.38 -14.26 -9.81
N GLU A 177 -15.00 -15.13 -10.73
CA GLU A 177 -15.21 -16.59 -10.63
C GLU A 177 -14.54 -17.18 -9.38
N VAL A 178 -13.43 -16.62 -8.95
CA VAL A 178 -12.69 -17.03 -7.73
C VAL A 178 -13.56 -16.98 -6.47
N LEU A 179 -14.49 -16.03 -6.39
CA LEU A 179 -15.42 -15.93 -5.27
C LEU A 179 -16.34 -17.16 -5.17
N LYS A 180 -16.80 -17.66 -6.34
CA LYS A 180 -17.63 -18.87 -6.38
C LYS A 180 -16.84 -20.10 -5.95
N GLU A 181 -15.60 -20.21 -6.37
CA GLU A 181 -14.71 -21.30 -5.96
C GLU A 181 -14.46 -21.26 -4.45
N ALA A 182 -14.14 -20.08 -3.90
CA ALA A 182 -13.94 -19.87 -2.46
C ALA A 182 -15.17 -20.23 -1.62
N ARG A 183 -16.39 -19.89 -2.09
CA ARG A 183 -17.64 -20.29 -1.42
C ARG A 183 -17.86 -21.80 -1.37
N GLY A 184 -17.31 -22.53 -2.32
CA GLY A 184 -17.37 -24.02 -2.35
C GLY A 184 -16.45 -24.69 -1.34
N LEU A 185 -15.60 -23.94 -0.66
CA LEU A 185 -14.68 -24.46 0.34
C LEU A 185 -15.29 -24.44 1.76
N PRO A 186 -14.90 -25.34 2.65
CA PRO A 186 -15.36 -25.37 4.03
C PRO A 186 -14.71 -24.25 4.88
N LEU A 187 -15.03 -23.01 4.56
CA LEU A 187 -14.49 -21.83 5.24
C LEU A 187 -15.04 -21.73 6.68
N PRO A 188 -14.22 -21.33 7.67
CA PRO A 188 -14.71 -21.01 9.00
C PRO A 188 -15.68 -19.79 8.95
N PRO A 189 -16.63 -19.66 9.90
CA PRO A 189 -17.69 -18.67 9.85
C PRO A 189 -17.21 -17.22 9.61
N LYS A 190 -16.14 -16.79 10.27
CA LYS A 190 -15.58 -15.45 10.09
C LYS A 190 -14.94 -15.25 8.72
N ALA A 191 -14.36 -16.29 8.11
CA ALA A 191 -13.85 -16.22 6.75
C ALA A 191 -15.01 -16.15 5.72
N GLN A 192 -16.12 -16.86 5.96
CA GLN A 192 -17.34 -16.76 5.15
C GLN A 192 -17.92 -15.34 5.20
N GLU A 193 -17.98 -14.74 6.40
CA GLU A 193 -18.46 -13.37 6.57
C GLU A 193 -17.54 -12.37 5.84
N ALA A 194 -16.24 -12.49 5.97
CA ALA A 194 -15.28 -11.64 5.27
C ALA A 194 -15.42 -11.76 3.74
N LEU A 195 -15.59 -12.98 3.23
CA LEU A 195 -15.83 -13.21 1.80
C LEU A 195 -17.12 -12.55 1.33
N ALA A 196 -18.21 -12.68 2.10
CA ALA A 196 -19.49 -12.06 1.79
C ALA A 196 -19.44 -10.52 1.82
N GLN A 197 -18.60 -9.93 2.69
CA GLN A 197 -18.36 -8.49 2.70
C GLN A 197 -17.58 -8.05 1.47
N LEU A 198 -16.53 -8.77 1.08
CA LEU A 198 -15.79 -8.49 -0.16
C LEU A 198 -16.70 -8.53 -1.39
N GLU A 199 -17.57 -9.52 -1.50
CA GLU A 199 -18.52 -9.63 -2.61
C GLU A 199 -19.43 -8.41 -2.70
N ARG A 200 -20.02 -7.98 -1.57
CA ARG A 200 -20.83 -6.76 -1.51
C ARG A 200 -20.03 -5.51 -1.88
N THR A 201 -18.79 -5.43 -1.45
CA THR A 201 -17.88 -4.34 -1.83
C THR A 201 -17.69 -4.28 -3.35
N LEU A 202 -17.44 -5.42 -3.98
CA LEU A 202 -17.24 -5.52 -5.43
C LEU A 202 -18.52 -5.28 -6.23
N ASP A 203 -19.69 -5.64 -5.67
CA ASP A 203 -21.00 -5.33 -6.28
C ASP A 203 -21.26 -3.82 -6.27
N LEU A 204 -20.94 -3.13 -5.17
CA LEU A 204 -21.06 -1.68 -5.06
C LEU A 204 -20.05 -0.95 -5.95
N LEU A 205 -18.83 -1.47 -6.04
CA LEU A 205 -17.78 -0.90 -6.88
C LEU A 205 -18.13 -0.97 -8.38
N GLY A 206 -18.69 -2.10 -8.85
CA GLY A 206 -19.08 -2.29 -10.24
C GLY A 206 -17.95 -2.29 -11.28
N ARG A 207 -16.68 -2.30 -10.85
CA ARG A 207 -15.50 -2.29 -11.71
C ARG A 207 -14.81 -3.66 -11.73
N PRO A 208 -14.14 -4.02 -12.83
CA PRO A 208 -13.32 -5.22 -12.86
C PRO A 208 -12.11 -5.09 -11.95
N VAL A 209 -11.82 -6.15 -11.19
CA VAL A 209 -10.62 -6.29 -10.37
C VAL A 209 -10.06 -7.69 -10.54
N LEU A 210 -8.78 -7.83 -10.29
CA LEU A 210 -8.11 -9.12 -10.13
C LEU A 210 -8.17 -9.52 -8.66
N LEU A 211 -8.58 -10.74 -8.36
CA LEU A 211 -8.65 -11.24 -6.99
C LEU A 211 -7.48 -12.16 -6.67
N ASP A 212 -6.84 -11.95 -5.52
CA ASP A 212 -5.88 -12.88 -4.93
C ASP A 212 -6.28 -13.16 -3.48
N LEU A 213 -7.08 -14.21 -3.27
CA LEU A 213 -7.54 -14.59 -1.94
C LEU A 213 -6.46 -15.28 -1.10
N GLY A 214 -5.34 -15.67 -1.72
CA GLY A 214 -4.12 -16.14 -1.05
C GLY A 214 -3.17 -15.01 -0.66
N MET A 215 -3.50 -13.77 -0.97
CA MET A 215 -2.67 -12.62 -0.63
C MET A 215 -2.50 -12.51 0.88
N ALA A 216 -1.28 -12.63 1.37
CA ALA A 216 -0.96 -12.49 2.78
C ALA A 216 -0.61 -11.03 3.11
N ARG A 217 -0.79 -10.66 4.36
CA ARG A 217 -0.42 -9.34 4.88
C ARG A 217 1.10 -9.14 4.79
N ARG A 218 1.52 -8.09 4.14
CA ARG A 218 2.87 -7.56 4.34
C ARG A 218 2.96 -6.77 5.65
N TYR A 219 1.88 -6.08 5.99
CA TYR A 219 1.72 -5.34 7.24
C TYR A 219 0.62 -5.99 8.07
N GLU A 220 0.93 -6.32 9.33
CA GLU A 220 0.02 -7.02 10.23
C GLU A 220 -1.24 -6.21 10.59
N TYR A 221 -1.24 -4.92 10.30
CA TYR A 221 -2.33 -4.03 10.67
C TYR A 221 -3.57 -4.05 9.74
N TYR A 222 -3.50 -4.65 8.54
CA TYR A 222 -4.69 -4.76 7.70
C TYR A 222 -5.71 -5.74 8.27
N SER A 223 -6.94 -5.26 8.48
CA SER A 223 -8.05 -6.00 9.11
C SER A 223 -9.11 -6.50 8.13
N GLY A 224 -9.13 -5.98 6.91
CA GLY A 224 -10.12 -6.28 5.88
C GLY A 224 -9.49 -6.52 4.52
N ILE A 225 -10.01 -5.82 3.51
CA ILE A 225 -9.44 -5.85 2.16
C ILE A 225 -8.05 -5.21 2.15
N PHE A 226 -7.23 -5.71 1.23
CA PHE A 226 -5.96 -5.10 0.83
C PHE A 226 -5.92 -5.05 -0.69
N PHE A 227 -5.41 -3.98 -1.26
CA PHE A 227 -5.34 -3.86 -2.71
C PHE A 227 -4.06 -3.16 -3.17
N ARG A 228 -3.69 -3.42 -4.41
CA ARG A 228 -2.59 -2.79 -5.13
C ARG A 228 -3.03 -2.50 -6.56
N ALA A 229 -2.40 -1.52 -7.18
CA ALA A 229 -2.59 -1.30 -8.61
C ALA A 229 -1.26 -1.39 -9.34
N TYR A 230 -1.30 -2.05 -10.48
CA TYR A 230 -0.18 -2.25 -11.38
C TYR A 230 -0.49 -1.68 -12.75
N THR A 231 0.53 -1.40 -13.54
CA THR A 231 0.38 -1.03 -14.95
C THR A 231 1.22 -1.96 -15.83
N PRO A 232 0.75 -2.29 -17.04
CA PRO A 232 1.52 -3.15 -17.95
C PRO A 232 2.94 -2.64 -18.21
N GLY A 233 3.90 -3.55 -18.15
CA GLY A 233 5.31 -3.25 -18.40
C GLY A 233 6.06 -2.63 -17.22
N PHE A 234 5.43 -2.46 -16.06
CA PHE A 234 6.06 -1.99 -14.83
C PHE A 234 5.82 -2.99 -13.69
N GLY A 235 6.88 -3.61 -13.20
CA GLY A 235 6.81 -4.75 -12.27
C GLY A 235 6.53 -4.39 -10.80
N LEU A 236 6.32 -3.11 -10.46
CA LEU A 236 6.06 -2.66 -9.11
C LEU A 236 4.65 -2.06 -8.99
N PRO A 237 4.00 -2.17 -7.81
CA PRO A 237 2.71 -1.52 -7.61
C PRO A 237 2.86 0.00 -7.60
N LEU A 238 1.97 0.70 -8.30
CA LEU A 238 1.91 2.17 -8.34
C LEU A 238 1.29 2.75 -7.08
N LEU A 239 0.26 2.07 -6.57
CA LEU A 239 -0.40 2.40 -5.33
C LEU A 239 -0.73 1.13 -4.56
N GLY A 240 -0.99 1.28 -3.27
CA GLY A 240 -1.46 0.22 -2.42
C GLY A 240 -2.20 0.77 -1.21
N GLY A 241 -3.16 -0.02 -0.72
CA GLY A 241 -4.00 0.37 0.40
C GLY A 241 -4.86 -0.76 0.92
N GLY A 242 -5.77 -0.43 1.82
CA GLY A 242 -6.69 -1.39 2.40
C GLY A 242 -7.34 -0.89 3.67
N ARG A 243 -8.04 -1.79 4.35
CA ARG A 243 -8.72 -1.54 5.63
C ARG A 243 -7.84 -1.94 6.80
N TYR A 244 -7.74 -1.07 7.79
CA TYR A 244 -6.90 -1.27 8.98
C TYR A 244 -7.63 -0.89 10.28
N ASP A 245 -8.88 -1.32 10.41
CA ASP A 245 -9.70 -1.10 11.62
C ASP A 245 -9.01 -1.65 12.87
N GLY A 246 -9.03 -0.86 13.94
CA GLY A 246 -8.50 -1.25 15.24
C GLY A 246 -6.99 -1.11 15.41
N ALA A 247 -6.23 -0.87 14.34
CA ALA A 247 -4.77 -0.71 14.43
C ALA A 247 -4.39 0.69 14.92
N LEU A 248 -4.74 1.72 14.17
CA LEU A 248 -4.43 3.13 14.48
C LEU A 248 -5.70 3.92 14.82
N PHE A 249 -6.80 3.57 14.16
CA PHE A 249 -8.14 4.11 14.38
C PHE A 249 -9.14 2.97 14.57
N PRO A 250 -10.29 3.20 15.23
CA PRO A 250 -11.34 2.19 15.37
C PRO A 250 -11.87 1.70 14.02
N LYS A 251 -11.98 2.60 13.04
CA LYS A 251 -12.47 2.35 11.68
C LYS A 251 -11.65 3.17 10.71
N ALA A 252 -10.90 2.51 9.83
CA ALA A 252 -10.02 3.20 8.89
C ALA A 252 -9.73 2.37 7.64
N ALA A 253 -9.71 3.05 6.51
CA ALA A 253 -9.24 2.52 5.24
C ALA A 253 -8.60 3.65 4.43
N GLY A 254 -7.61 3.33 3.62
CA GLY A 254 -6.93 4.32 2.79
C GLY A 254 -6.01 3.68 1.78
N PHE A 255 -5.38 4.51 0.97
CA PHE A 255 -4.32 4.08 0.06
C PHE A 255 -3.28 5.18 -0.13
N ALA A 256 -2.14 4.78 -0.63
CA ALA A 256 -1.05 5.67 -0.98
C ALA A 256 -0.42 5.31 -2.32
N LEU A 257 0.01 6.35 -3.05
CA LEU A 257 0.66 6.29 -4.34
C LEU A 257 2.07 6.89 -4.22
N GLY A 258 3.08 6.21 -4.79
CA GLY A 258 4.44 6.73 -4.89
C GLY A 258 4.63 7.52 -6.19
N VAL A 259 4.98 8.80 -6.08
CA VAL A 259 5.10 9.70 -7.24
C VAL A 259 6.24 9.29 -8.15
N GLU A 260 7.40 8.94 -7.61
CA GLU A 260 8.57 8.54 -8.40
C GLU A 260 8.32 7.26 -9.19
N ARG A 261 7.58 6.28 -8.61
CA ARG A 261 7.15 5.09 -9.35
C ARG A 261 6.21 5.40 -10.49
N LEU A 262 5.27 6.31 -10.23
CA LEU A 262 4.34 6.75 -11.25
C LEU A 262 5.08 7.38 -12.43
N LEU A 263 6.03 8.28 -12.17
CA LEU A 263 6.85 8.93 -13.19
C LEU A 263 7.67 7.91 -13.99
N GLU A 264 8.26 6.92 -13.31
CA GLU A 264 8.99 5.83 -13.95
C GLU A 264 8.07 4.96 -14.82
N ALA A 265 6.90 4.60 -14.31
CA ALA A 265 5.92 3.78 -15.02
C ALA A 265 5.34 4.47 -16.27
N LEU A 266 5.10 5.77 -16.19
CA LEU A 266 4.60 6.58 -17.30
C LEU A 266 5.65 6.80 -18.38
N ARG A 267 6.92 6.49 -18.10
CA ARG A 267 8.02 6.74 -19.05
C ARG A 267 7.95 8.14 -19.66
N LEU A 268 7.62 9.11 -18.81
CA LEU A 268 7.62 10.50 -19.24
C LEU A 268 9.00 10.81 -19.83
N PRO A 269 9.09 11.53 -20.97
CA PRO A 269 10.35 11.93 -21.52
C PRO A 269 11.13 12.65 -20.41
N LYS A 270 12.34 12.19 -20.14
CA LYS A 270 13.26 12.98 -19.33
C LYS A 270 13.37 14.34 -20.02
N GLU A 271 13.29 15.42 -19.25
CA GLU A 271 13.72 16.71 -19.78
C GLU A 271 15.07 16.47 -20.43
N GLU A 272 15.21 16.83 -21.71
CA GLU A 272 16.50 16.78 -22.37
C GLU A 272 17.45 17.56 -21.47
N GLU A 273 18.51 16.88 -21.01
CA GLU A 273 19.57 17.61 -20.30
C GLU A 273 19.94 18.78 -21.17
N PRO A 274 19.97 20.00 -20.62
CA PRO A 274 20.34 21.15 -21.42
C PRO A 274 21.66 20.83 -22.09
N PRO A 275 21.81 21.11 -23.39
CA PRO A 275 23.01 20.75 -24.13
C PRO A 275 24.22 21.23 -23.35
N GLU A 276 25.20 20.36 -23.17
CA GLU A 276 26.43 20.70 -22.48
C GLU A 276 27.07 21.89 -23.19
N VAL A 277 26.93 23.08 -22.62
CA VAL A 277 27.45 24.30 -23.17
C VAL A 277 28.91 24.42 -22.79
N LEU A 278 29.77 23.92 -23.63
CA LEU A 278 31.18 24.27 -23.60
C LEU A 278 31.34 25.70 -24.07
N ALA A 279 31.16 26.68 -23.17
CA ALA A 279 31.39 28.05 -23.45
C ALA A 279 32.90 28.29 -23.62
N LEU A 280 33.35 28.39 -24.83
CA LEU A 280 34.78 28.64 -25.15
C LEU A 280 35.19 30.07 -24.79
N ASP A 281 34.25 30.98 -24.59
CA ASP A 281 34.50 32.33 -24.13
C ASP A 281 33.39 32.89 -23.24
N LEU A 282 33.70 33.97 -22.53
CA LEU A 282 32.76 34.62 -21.60
C LEU A 282 31.54 35.26 -22.30
N LYS A 283 31.69 35.62 -23.57
CA LYS A 283 30.63 36.26 -24.36
C LYS A 283 29.57 35.22 -24.75
N ALA A 284 29.99 34.02 -25.14
CA ALA A 284 29.10 32.90 -25.41
C ALA A 284 28.33 32.46 -24.14
N LEU A 285 29.03 32.41 -23.01
CA LEU A 285 28.41 32.08 -21.72
C LEU A 285 27.35 33.09 -21.30
N ARG A 286 27.62 34.38 -21.44
CA ARG A 286 26.65 35.44 -21.15
C ARG A 286 25.42 35.40 -22.04
N ARG A 287 25.59 35.09 -23.33
CA ARG A 287 24.46 34.94 -24.28
C ARG A 287 23.60 33.75 -23.84
N PHE A 288 24.20 32.60 -23.60
CA PHE A 288 23.49 31.41 -23.12
C PHE A 288 22.72 31.67 -21.82
N ALA A 289 23.33 32.30 -20.83
CA ALA A 289 22.70 32.65 -19.57
C ALA A 289 21.49 33.58 -19.72
N ARG A 290 21.54 34.52 -20.69
CA ARG A 290 20.41 35.39 -20.98
C ARG A 290 19.25 34.62 -21.65
N GLU A 291 19.55 33.81 -22.66
CA GLU A 291 18.54 33.00 -23.35
C GLU A 291 17.82 32.07 -22.36
N ARG A 292 18.55 31.38 -21.50
CA ARG A 292 17.97 30.51 -20.47
C ARG A 292 17.17 31.26 -19.41
N ARG A 293 17.62 32.42 -19.00
CA ARG A 293 16.87 33.26 -18.05
C ARG A 293 15.53 33.70 -18.65
N THR A 294 15.51 34.06 -19.92
CA THR A 294 14.28 34.44 -20.65
C THR A 294 13.32 33.25 -20.72
N GLU A 295 13.79 32.05 -21.03
CA GLU A 295 12.96 30.85 -21.07
C GLU A 295 12.38 30.48 -19.66
N LEU A 296 13.19 30.50 -18.61
CA LEU A 296 12.78 30.09 -17.27
C LEU A 296 11.83 31.07 -16.59
N PHE A 297 11.97 32.34 -16.83
CA PHE A 297 11.19 33.38 -16.14
C PHE A 297 10.18 34.08 -17.03
N HIS A 298 9.96 33.61 -18.30
CA HIS A 298 9.13 34.28 -19.30
C HIS A 298 9.45 35.79 -19.39
N GLY A 299 10.76 36.05 -19.24
CA GLY A 299 11.43 37.31 -19.04
C GLY A 299 10.76 38.53 -19.60
N GLU A 300 10.06 39.17 -18.75
CA GLU A 300 9.97 40.61 -18.81
C GLU A 300 11.12 41.15 -17.93
N ASP A 301 12.02 41.90 -18.53
CA ASP A 301 13.04 42.69 -17.86
C ASP A 301 12.40 43.78 -16.99
#